data_966d1195cffda30c2ccf48a7eee00ef7
#
_entry.id   966d1195cffda30c2ccf48a7eee00ef7
#
_cell.length_a   1.000
_cell.length_b   1.000
_cell.length_c   1.000
_cell.angle_alpha   90.00
_cell.angle_beta   90.00
_cell.angle_gamma   90.00
#
_symmetry.space_group_name_H-M   'P 1'
#
loop_
_entity.id
_entity.type
_entity.pdbx_description
1 polymer ?
#
loop_
_entity_poly.entity_id
_entity_poly.type
_entity_poly.pdbx_seq_one_letter_code
_entity_poly.pdbx_strand_id
1 'polypeptide(L)'
;MCDHRSKDMRRVFGVVFAALGWTVIVSICWAALLAVADPPVTWRMAEQGAELGSVQRAWRGLGSIAPAMPLAVIAAEDQKFMEHHGFDVEAMRDAWERNSRDRKGRVRGGSTISQQTAKNVFLWHGRSLFRKGLEAWFTGLIESIWGKERIMEVYLNVAEMGKGAFGVQAIADRAFQREAIKLSRSQCARIAACLPSPRRYDAAAPSAYVSRRADWVLRQMNNLGDIFPTKEP
;
A
#
# COMPACT_ATOMS: atom_id res chain seq x y z
N MET A 1 53.16 -14.52 -8.89
CA MET A 1 52.07 -13.84 -9.60
C MET A 1 50.67 -14.28 -9.17
N CYS A 2 50.46 -15.51 -8.67
CA CYS A 2 49.15 -15.99 -8.17
C CYS A 2 48.66 -15.41 -6.84
N ASP A 3 49.55 -15.08 -5.91
CA ASP A 3 49.16 -14.63 -4.54
C ASP A 3 48.53 -13.23 -4.49
N HIS A 4 48.95 -12.33 -5.36
CA HIS A 4 48.42 -10.98 -5.43
C HIS A 4 46.94 -10.95 -5.87
N ARG A 5 46.57 -11.77 -6.85
CA ARG A 5 45.20 -11.86 -7.36
C ARG A 5 44.20 -12.43 -6.33
N SER A 6 44.68 -13.34 -5.45
CA SER A 6 43.82 -13.88 -4.39
C SER A 6 43.55 -12.89 -3.25
N LYS A 7 44.53 -12.03 -2.91
CA LYS A 7 44.39 -10.97 -1.91
C LYS A 7 43.45 -9.88 -2.37
N ASP A 8 43.54 -9.47 -3.63
CA ASP A 8 42.64 -8.46 -4.21
C ASP A 8 41.19 -8.98 -4.29
N MET A 9 40.98 -10.23 -4.66
CA MET A 9 39.68 -10.88 -4.71
C MET A 9 39.03 -10.93 -3.30
N ARG A 10 39.79 -11.28 -2.26
CA ARG A 10 39.32 -11.29 -0.87
C ARG A 10 38.93 -9.90 -0.39
N ARG A 11 39.69 -8.85 -0.77
CA ARG A 11 39.35 -7.44 -0.46
C ARG A 11 38.04 -7.03 -1.16
N VAL A 12 37.87 -7.34 -2.43
CA VAL A 12 36.64 -7.04 -3.18
C VAL A 12 35.44 -7.74 -2.54
N PHE A 13 35.56 -9.04 -2.21
CA PHE A 13 34.49 -9.74 -1.50
C PHE A 13 34.19 -9.11 -0.14
N GLY A 14 35.21 -8.72 0.62
CA GLY A 14 35.02 -8.04 1.90
C GLY A 14 34.27 -6.71 1.78
N VAL A 15 34.61 -5.90 0.77
CA VAL A 15 33.91 -4.64 0.49
C VAL A 15 32.45 -4.88 0.07
N VAL A 16 32.21 -5.85 -0.80
CA VAL A 16 30.83 -6.21 -1.25
C VAL A 16 29.98 -6.69 -0.07
N PHE A 17 30.52 -7.59 0.78
CA PHE A 17 29.80 -8.05 1.98
C PHE A 17 29.53 -6.93 2.98
N ALA A 18 30.49 -6.03 3.19
CA ALA A 18 30.29 -4.87 4.03
C ALA A 18 29.20 -3.94 3.46
N ALA A 19 29.22 -3.65 2.16
CA ALA A 19 28.21 -2.84 1.49
C ALA A 19 26.80 -3.45 1.61
N LEU A 20 26.68 -4.76 1.41
CA LEU A 20 25.41 -5.49 1.60
C LEU A 20 24.94 -5.41 3.06
N GLY A 21 25.83 -5.62 4.02
CA GLY A 21 25.52 -5.49 5.44
C GLY A 21 25.01 -4.08 5.80
N TRP A 22 25.68 -3.04 5.32
CA TRP A 22 25.23 -1.66 5.50
C TRP A 22 23.88 -1.40 4.84
N THR A 23 23.62 -1.92 3.65
CA THR A 23 22.31 -1.78 2.99
C THR A 23 21.19 -2.37 3.83
N VAL A 24 21.41 -3.55 4.42
CA VAL A 24 20.45 -4.19 5.34
C VAL A 24 20.22 -3.32 6.57
N ILE A 25 21.30 -2.88 7.24
CA ILE A 25 21.20 -2.04 8.45
C ILE A 25 20.41 -0.75 8.13
N VAL A 26 20.77 -0.04 7.07
CA VAL A 26 20.11 1.20 6.66
C VAL A 26 18.62 0.95 6.37
N SER A 27 18.28 -0.15 5.70
CA SER A 27 16.87 -0.47 5.41
C SER A 27 16.05 -0.74 6.69
N ILE A 28 16.63 -1.43 7.67
CA ILE A 28 16.01 -1.68 8.98
C ILE A 28 15.85 -0.36 9.75
N CYS A 29 16.89 0.47 9.82
CA CYS A 29 16.82 1.78 10.48
C CYS A 29 15.76 2.69 9.82
N TRP A 30 15.67 2.66 8.49
CA TRP A 30 14.66 3.43 7.78
C TRP A 30 13.25 2.94 8.07
N ALA A 31 13.01 1.62 8.06
CA ALA A 31 11.73 1.06 8.46
C ALA A 31 11.38 1.39 9.93
N ALA A 32 12.36 1.29 10.85
CA ALA A 32 12.17 1.63 12.26
C ALA A 32 11.86 3.12 12.47
N LEU A 33 12.52 4.02 11.75
CA LEU A 33 12.21 5.46 11.78
C LEU A 33 10.76 5.72 11.35
N LEU A 34 10.30 5.12 10.26
CA LEU A 34 8.96 5.31 9.74
C LEU A 34 7.87 4.54 10.53
N ALA A 35 8.25 3.74 11.53
CA ALA A 35 7.29 3.21 12.50
C ALA A 35 6.64 4.32 13.34
N VAL A 36 7.38 5.41 13.57
CA VAL A 36 6.96 6.55 14.43
C VAL A 36 6.88 7.87 13.69
N ALA A 37 7.64 8.03 12.59
CA ALA A 37 7.65 9.22 11.75
C ALA A 37 6.79 9.02 10.51
N ASP A 38 6.11 10.07 10.07
CA ASP A 38 5.28 10.02 8.88
C ASP A 38 6.14 10.11 7.61
N PRO A 39 5.94 9.22 6.62
CA PRO A 39 6.64 9.30 5.35
C PRO A 39 6.42 10.67 4.68
N PRO A 40 7.48 11.45 4.39
CA PRO A 40 7.30 12.83 3.91
C PRO A 40 6.76 12.89 2.47
N VAL A 41 7.39 12.21 1.55
CA VAL A 41 7.00 12.11 0.12
C VAL A 41 7.33 10.72 -0.37
N THR A 42 6.43 10.11 -1.12
CA THR A 42 6.68 8.83 -1.77
C THR A 42 7.14 9.05 -3.22
N TRP A 43 7.84 8.05 -3.77
CA TRP A 43 8.25 8.11 -5.18
C TRP A 43 7.07 8.40 -6.11
N ARG A 44 5.92 7.76 -5.83
CA ARG A 44 4.70 7.96 -6.62
C ARG A 44 4.16 9.38 -6.54
N MET A 45 4.22 10.01 -5.38
CA MET A 45 3.85 11.42 -5.23
C MET A 45 4.76 12.34 -6.05
N ALA A 46 6.07 12.07 -6.06
CA ALA A 46 7.03 12.83 -6.85
C ALA A 46 6.79 12.68 -8.36
N GLU A 47 6.60 11.45 -8.86
CA GLU A 47 6.25 11.20 -10.27
C GLU A 47 4.98 11.94 -10.69
N GLN A 48 3.91 11.82 -9.89
CA GLN A 48 2.65 12.48 -10.19
C GLN A 48 2.74 14.01 -10.08
N GLY A 49 3.51 14.51 -9.13
CA GLY A 49 3.79 15.93 -9.00
C GLY A 49 4.50 16.51 -10.23
N ALA A 50 5.45 15.76 -10.77
CA ALA A 50 6.12 16.15 -12.03
C ALA A 50 5.18 16.06 -13.24
N GLU A 51 4.29 15.05 -13.31
CA GLU A 51 3.33 14.86 -14.40
C GLU A 51 2.19 15.88 -14.37
N LEU A 52 1.66 16.21 -13.19
CA LEU A 52 0.44 17.00 -13.01
C LEU A 52 0.69 18.45 -12.55
N GLY A 53 1.94 18.81 -12.26
CA GLY A 53 2.33 20.09 -11.67
C GLY A 53 2.17 20.16 -10.17
N SER A 54 1.22 19.41 -9.59
CA SER A 54 1.00 19.31 -8.14
C SER A 54 0.22 18.05 -7.77
N VAL A 55 0.35 17.62 -6.51
CA VAL A 55 -0.46 16.55 -5.92
C VAL A 55 -1.11 17.04 -4.62
N GLN A 56 -2.28 16.49 -4.31
CA GLN A 56 -2.97 16.77 -3.04
C GLN A 56 -2.61 15.68 -2.04
N ARG A 57 -2.21 16.11 -0.85
CA ARG A 57 -1.91 15.26 0.29
C ARG A 57 -2.20 16.01 1.58
N ALA A 58 -2.86 15.34 2.52
CA ALA A 58 -3.02 15.84 3.88
C ALA A 58 -3.01 14.63 4.82
N TRP A 59 -1.93 14.50 5.60
CA TRP A 59 -1.78 13.40 6.55
C TRP A 59 -2.85 13.48 7.64
N ARG A 60 -3.38 12.32 8.02
CA ARG A 60 -4.30 12.15 9.15
C ARG A 60 -3.92 10.91 9.93
N GLY A 61 -3.75 11.05 11.24
CA GLY A 61 -3.65 9.89 12.13
C GLY A 61 -4.91 9.04 12.07
N LEU A 62 -4.80 7.76 12.37
CA LEU A 62 -5.89 6.79 12.23
C LEU A 62 -7.17 7.21 12.99
N GLY A 63 -7.04 7.81 14.18
CA GLY A 63 -8.16 8.33 14.96
C GLY A 63 -8.87 9.56 14.34
N SER A 64 -8.28 10.18 13.32
CA SER A 64 -8.88 11.30 12.55
C SER A 64 -9.45 10.86 11.20
N ILE A 65 -9.60 9.56 10.99
CA ILE A 65 -10.20 8.94 9.80
C ILE A 65 -11.45 8.17 10.22
N ALA A 66 -12.50 8.24 9.43
CA ALA A 66 -13.74 7.51 9.72
C ALA A 66 -13.47 6.01 9.96
N PRO A 67 -13.96 5.39 11.05
CA PRO A 67 -13.74 3.99 11.39
C PRO A 67 -14.13 3.01 10.27
N ALA A 68 -15.08 3.40 9.44
CA ALA A 68 -15.48 2.62 8.27
C ALA A 68 -14.42 2.56 7.16
N MET A 69 -13.42 3.46 7.14
CA MET A 69 -12.46 3.53 6.03
C MET A 69 -11.45 2.39 6.03
N PRO A 70 -10.77 2.06 7.14
CA PRO A 70 -9.94 0.86 7.24
C PRO A 70 -10.71 -0.40 6.83
N LEU A 71 -11.91 -0.58 7.36
CA LEU A 71 -12.77 -1.72 7.04
C LEU A 71 -13.13 -1.78 5.55
N ALA A 72 -13.42 -0.63 4.91
CA ALA A 72 -13.70 -0.59 3.47
C ALA A 72 -12.49 -1.00 2.62
N VAL A 73 -11.28 -0.57 3.02
CA VAL A 73 -10.04 -0.96 2.36
C VAL A 73 -9.77 -2.46 2.54
N ILE A 74 -9.90 -2.99 3.76
CA ILE A 74 -9.75 -4.42 4.04
C ILE A 74 -10.75 -5.23 3.19
N ALA A 75 -12.01 -4.83 3.19
CA ALA A 75 -13.06 -5.49 2.41
C ALA A 75 -12.80 -5.50 0.91
N ALA A 76 -12.16 -4.43 0.38
CA ALA A 76 -11.92 -4.28 -1.05
C ALA A 76 -10.63 -4.95 -1.54
N GLU A 77 -9.56 -4.92 -0.75
CA GLU A 77 -8.19 -5.23 -1.17
C GLU A 77 -7.62 -6.48 -0.49
N ASP A 78 -7.97 -6.76 0.78
CA ASP A 78 -7.24 -7.74 1.58
C ASP A 78 -8.07 -8.22 2.79
N GLN A 79 -9.05 -9.09 2.56
CA GLN A 79 -10.01 -9.50 3.60
C GLN A 79 -9.38 -10.27 4.77
N LYS A 80 -8.18 -10.83 4.57
CA LYS A 80 -7.40 -11.54 5.60
C LYS A 80 -6.29 -10.68 6.21
N PHE A 81 -6.33 -9.35 6.02
CA PHE A 81 -5.28 -8.44 6.48
C PHE A 81 -4.87 -8.63 7.93
N MET A 82 -5.83 -8.90 8.81
CA MET A 82 -5.58 -9.10 10.24
C MET A 82 -5.01 -10.49 10.58
N GLU A 83 -5.09 -11.46 9.66
CA GLU A 83 -4.74 -12.85 9.91
C GLU A 83 -3.32 -13.21 9.44
N HIS A 84 -2.88 -12.62 8.31
CA HIS A 84 -1.57 -12.94 7.74
C HIS A 84 -0.47 -11.96 8.18
N HIS A 85 0.79 -12.37 8.01
CA HIS A 85 1.98 -11.56 8.28
C HIS A 85 2.60 -11.03 6.98
N GLY A 86 1.86 -10.15 6.29
CA GLY A 86 2.31 -9.46 5.08
C GLY A 86 2.03 -10.20 3.77
N PHE A 87 1.83 -11.50 3.78
CA PHE A 87 1.63 -12.33 2.59
C PHE A 87 0.40 -13.23 2.75
N ASP A 88 -0.63 -13.03 1.96
CA ASP A 88 -1.73 -13.97 1.79
C ASP A 88 -1.36 -14.98 0.69
N VAL A 89 -0.75 -16.10 1.12
CA VAL A 89 -0.26 -17.15 0.20
C VAL A 89 -1.42 -17.78 -0.57
N GLU A 90 -2.59 -17.94 0.06
CA GLU A 90 -3.77 -18.52 -0.55
C GLU A 90 -4.32 -17.58 -1.65
N ALA A 91 -4.52 -16.29 -1.33
CA ALA A 91 -4.95 -15.31 -2.31
C ALA A 91 -3.94 -15.14 -3.46
N MET A 92 -2.64 -15.23 -3.18
CA MET A 92 -1.59 -15.19 -4.21
C MET A 92 -1.68 -16.40 -5.14
N ARG A 93 -1.87 -17.60 -4.60
CA ARG A 93 -2.05 -18.84 -5.38
C ARG A 93 -3.30 -18.75 -6.26
N ASP A 94 -4.40 -18.34 -5.68
CA ASP A 94 -5.67 -18.14 -6.37
C ASP A 94 -5.55 -17.11 -7.50
N ALA A 95 -4.84 -16.00 -7.25
CA ALA A 95 -4.59 -14.99 -8.29
C ALA A 95 -3.74 -15.56 -9.43
N TRP A 96 -2.71 -16.33 -9.13
CA TRP A 96 -1.89 -17.02 -10.13
C TRP A 96 -2.73 -17.97 -10.99
N GLU A 97 -3.52 -18.86 -10.37
CA GLU A 97 -4.34 -19.84 -11.09
C GLU A 97 -5.36 -19.14 -11.99
N ARG A 98 -5.99 -18.07 -11.52
CA ARG A 98 -6.93 -17.28 -12.33
C ARG A 98 -6.23 -16.55 -13.47
N ASN A 99 -5.06 -15.97 -13.23
CA ASN A 99 -4.30 -15.25 -14.25
C ASN A 99 -3.75 -16.19 -15.33
N SER A 100 -3.32 -17.41 -14.96
CA SER A 100 -2.84 -18.41 -15.94
C SER A 100 -3.95 -18.97 -16.82
N ARG A 101 -5.21 -18.97 -16.35
CA ARG A 101 -6.40 -19.41 -17.13
C ARG A 101 -7.05 -18.29 -17.95
N ASP A 102 -6.80 -17.01 -17.61
CA ASP A 102 -7.44 -15.87 -18.29
C ASP A 102 -6.71 -15.51 -19.59
N ARG A 103 -7.23 -16.06 -20.72
CA ARG A 103 -6.75 -15.75 -22.08
C ARG A 103 -6.89 -14.27 -22.49
N LYS A 104 -7.63 -13.45 -21.71
CA LYS A 104 -7.86 -12.02 -22.00
C LYS A 104 -6.82 -11.10 -21.31
N GLY A 105 -5.81 -11.66 -20.65
CA GLY A 105 -4.69 -10.90 -20.05
C GLY A 105 -5.09 -9.99 -18.89
N ARG A 106 -6.24 -10.23 -18.25
CA ARG A 106 -6.66 -9.44 -17.08
C ARG A 106 -5.91 -9.92 -15.83
N VAL A 107 -4.83 -9.25 -15.50
CA VAL A 107 -4.07 -9.53 -14.28
C VAL A 107 -4.91 -9.13 -13.06
N ARG A 108 -5.36 -10.11 -12.29
CA ARG A 108 -5.99 -9.88 -10.98
C ARG A 108 -4.90 -9.78 -9.93
N GLY A 109 -4.97 -8.74 -9.10
CA GLY A 109 -4.01 -8.50 -8.03
C GLY A 109 -4.17 -9.53 -6.90
N GLY A 110 -3.04 -10.03 -6.41
CA GLY A 110 -2.94 -10.84 -5.20
C GLY A 110 -1.97 -10.18 -4.22
N SER A 111 -1.80 -8.86 -4.28
CA SER A 111 -0.93 -8.12 -3.35
C SER A 111 -1.73 -7.65 -2.16
N THR A 112 -1.21 -7.86 -0.96
CA THR A 112 -1.79 -7.45 0.32
C THR A 112 -1.65 -5.94 0.56
N ILE A 113 -2.39 -5.40 1.54
CA ILE A 113 -2.25 -4.01 2.00
C ILE A 113 -0.80 -3.75 2.45
N SER A 114 -0.17 -4.67 3.16
CA SER A 114 1.22 -4.55 3.61
C SER A 114 2.20 -4.47 2.44
N GLN A 115 2.04 -5.30 1.41
CA GLN A 115 2.86 -5.23 0.19
C GLN A 115 2.66 -3.91 -0.57
N GLN A 116 1.43 -3.43 -0.65
CA GLN A 116 1.13 -2.14 -1.28
C GLN A 116 1.75 -0.99 -0.49
N THR A 117 1.68 -1.02 0.85
CA THR A 117 2.31 -0.03 1.74
C THR A 117 3.83 -0.02 1.57
N ALA A 118 4.47 -1.18 1.67
CA ALA A 118 5.91 -1.33 1.47
C ALA A 118 6.36 -0.77 0.11
N LYS A 119 5.65 -1.13 -0.96
CA LYS A 119 5.93 -0.61 -2.30
C LYS A 119 5.80 0.91 -2.37
N ASN A 120 4.71 1.47 -1.84
CA ASN A 120 4.43 2.90 -1.96
C ASN A 120 5.42 3.76 -1.15
N VAL A 121 5.86 3.28 0.03
CA VAL A 121 6.75 4.02 0.92
C VAL A 121 8.21 3.92 0.49
N PHE A 122 8.69 2.73 0.14
CA PHE A 122 10.12 2.44 0.01
C PHE A 122 10.61 2.32 -1.43
N LEU A 123 9.71 2.11 -2.42
CA LEU A 123 10.10 1.70 -3.76
C LEU A 123 9.54 2.62 -4.85
N TRP A 124 10.21 2.55 -6.01
CA TRP A 124 9.76 3.20 -7.23
C TRP A 124 8.69 2.38 -7.96
N HIS A 125 8.02 3.00 -8.93
CA HIS A 125 7.09 2.31 -9.81
C HIS A 125 7.83 1.63 -10.96
N GLY A 126 7.41 0.41 -11.27
CA GLY A 126 8.00 -0.39 -12.34
C GLY A 126 7.65 -1.87 -12.18
N ARG A 127 7.96 -2.66 -13.20
CA ARG A 127 7.73 -4.11 -13.23
C ARG A 127 9.08 -4.80 -13.38
N SER A 128 9.70 -5.20 -12.27
CA SER A 128 10.90 -6.04 -12.29
C SER A 128 10.85 -7.03 -11.12
N LEU A 129 11.45 -8.21 -11.33
CA LEU A 129 11.58 -9.22 -10.27
C LEU A 129 12.43 -8.72 -9.11
N PHE A 130 13.47 -7.95 -9.40
CA PHE A 130 14.34 -7.33 -8.38
C PHE A 130 13.52 -6.41 -7.46
N ARG A 131 12.71 -5.49 -8.05
CA ARG A 131 11.82 -4.63 -7.27
C ARG A 131 10.81 -5.45 -6.46
N LYS A 132 10.28 -6.56 -7.00
CA LYS A 132 9.36 -7.44 -6.26
C LYS A 132 10.05 -8.14 -5.09
N GLY A 133 11.33 -8.48 -5.21
CA GLY A 133 12.14 -8.98 -4.10
C GLY A 133 12.32 -7.93 -3.00
N LEU A 134 12.62 -6.68 -3.36
CA LEU A 134 12.69 -5.57 -2.40
C LEU A 134 11.33 -5.27 -1.74
N GLU A 135 10.24 -5.38 -2.48
CA GLU A 135 8.88 -5.24 -1.93
C GLU A 135 8.63 -6.31 -0.86
N ALA A 136 9.00 -7.57 -1.13
CA ALA A 136 8.88 -8.64 -0.15
C ALA A 136 9.76 -8.39 1.09
N TRP A 137 10.99 -7.93 0.92
CA TRP A 137 11.88 -7.54 2.01
C TRP A 137 11.26 -6.48 2.92
N PHE A 138 10.84 -5.34 2.33
CA PHE A 138 10.23 -4.27 3.12
C PHE A 138 8.88 -4.67 3.70
N THR A 139 8.10 -5.54 3.05
CA THR A 139 6.88 -6.10 3.63
C THR A 139 7.16 -6.85 4.92
N GLY A 140 8.18 -7.73 4.92
CA GLY A 140 8.60 -8.43 6.13
C GLY A 140 9.06 -7.47 7.23
N LEU A 141 9.80 -6.42 6.89
CA LEU A 141 10.25 -5.42 7.85
C LEU A 141 9.09 -4.66 8.50
N ILE A 142 8.15 -4.12 7.71
CA ILE A 142 7.04 -3.36 8.28
C ILE A 142 6.09 -4.23 9.09
N GLU A 143 5.85 -5.48 8.70
CA GLU A 143 5.04 -6.40 9.51
C GLU A 143 5.71 -6.75 10.84
N SER A 144 7.03 -6.84 10.87
CA SER A 144 7.78 -7.14 12.09
C SER A 144 7.92 -5.93 13.03
N ILE A 145 7.91 -4.69 12.49
CA ILE A 145 8.25 -3.48 13.23
C ILE A 145 7.02 -2.60 13.51
N TRP A 146 6.08 -2.44 12.54
CA TRP A 146 5.02 -1.43 12.63
C TRP A 146 3.72 -1.92 13.27
N GLY A 147 3.36 -3.19 13.08
CA GLY A 147 2.04 -3.70 13.42
C GLY A 147 0.93 -3.23 12.45
N LYS A 148 -0.24 -3.86 12.53
CA LYS A 148 -1.35 -3.68 11.59
C LYS A 148 -1.94 -2.27 11.59
N GLU A 149 -2.07 -1.65 12.76
CA GLU A 149 -2.61 -0.29 12.89
C GLU A 149 -1.72 0.73 12.15
N ARG A 150 -0.40 0.67 12.37
CA ARG A 150 0.53 1.59 11.70
C ARG A 150 0.62 1.33 10.19
N ILE A 151 0.62 0.08 9.76
CA ILE A 151 0.59 -0.26 8.33
C ILE A 151 -0.65 0.33 7.67
N MET A 152 -1.82 0.16 8.28
CA MET A 152 -3.08 0.72 7.78
C MET A 152 -3.07 2.25 7.79
N GLU A 153 -2.60 2.89 8.86
CA GLU A 153 -2.48 4.34 8.92
C GLU A 153 -1.63 4.89 7.79
N VAL A 154 -0.45 4.31 7.59
CA VAL A 154 0.44 4.72 6.49
C VAL A 154 -0.22 4.47 5.13
N TYR A 155 -0.83 3.31 4.92
CA TYR A 155 -1.56 3.00 3.69
C TYR A 155 -2.60 4.07 3.36
N LEU A 156 -3.44 4.42 4.35
CA LEU A 156 -4.52 5.39 4.20
C LEU A 156 -4.03 6.83 3.92
N ASN A 157 -2.74 7.08 4.09
CA ASN A 157 -2.12 8.38 3.85
C ASN A 157 -1.23 8.44 2.61
N VAL A 158 -0.69 7.29 2.15
CA VAL A 158 0.26 7.28 1.01
C VAL A 158 -0.31 6.66 -0.26
N ALA A 159 -1.41 5.90 -0.18
CA ALA A 159 -2.05 5.33 -1.36
C ALA A 159 -2.65 6.42 -2.25
N GLU A 160 -2.47 6.30 -3.57
CA GLU A 160 -3.19 7.13 -4.54
C GLU A 160 -4.67 6.68 -4.55
N MET A 161 -5.58 7.55 -4.14
CA MET A 161 -7.03 7.28 -4.03
C MET A 161 -7.85 8.00 -5.09
N GLY A 162 -7.20 8.82 -5.90
CA GLY A 162 -7.73 9.54 -7.06
C GLY A 162 -6.57 10.13 -7.84
N LYS A 163 -6.76 10.56 -9.08
CA LYS A 163 -5.70 11.12 -9.92
C LYS A 163 -4.99 12.29 -9.19
N GLY A 164 -3.75 12.08 -8.72
CA GLY A 164 -2.97 13.05 -7.95
C GLY A 164 -3.53 13.36 -6.55
N ALA A 165 -4.46 12.55 -6.01
CA ALA A 165 -4.94 12.65 -4.63
C ALA A 165 -4.37 11.46 -3.83
N PHE A 166 -3.53 11.78 -2.86
CA PHE A 166 -2.87 10.80 -2.00
C PHE A 166 -3.43 10.86 -0.58
N GLY A 167 -3.90 9.71 -0.12
CA GLY A 167 -4.51 9.51 1.18
C GLY A 167 -5.99 9.90 1.23
N VAL A 168 -6.62 9.44 2.32
CA VAL A 168 -8.07 9.55 2.53
C VAL A 168 -8.54 10.99 2.63
N GLN A 169 -7.78 11.88 3.31
CA GLN A 169 -8.19 13.28 3.44
C GLN A 169 -8.24 13.96 2.08
N ALA A 170 -7.23 13.77 1.24
CA ALA A 170 -7.19 14.41 -0.07
C ALA A 170 -8.36 14.00 -0.98
N ILE A 171 -8.76 12.71 -0.94
CA ILE A 171 -9.91 12.24 -1.72
C ILE A 171 -11.24 12.63 -1.06
N ALA A 172 -11.33 12.72 0.27
CA ALA A 172 -12.50 13.17 0.99
C ALA A 172 -12.83 14.63 0.66
N ASP A 173 -11.82 15.50 0.67
CA ASP A 173 -11.95 16.91 0.29
C ASP A 173 -12.40 17.04 -1.18
N ARG A 174 -11.71 16.34 -2.09
CA ARG A 174 -11.97 16.44 -3.51
C ARG A 174 -13.35 15.89 -3.92
N ALA A 175 -13.69 14.69 -3.45
CA ALA A 175 -14.87 13.97 -3.91
C ALA A 175 -16.15 14.32 -3.14
N PHE A 176 -16.01 14.72 -1.88
CA PHE A 176 -17.15 14.88 -0.99
C PHE A 176 -17.17 16.20 -0.23
N GLN A 177 -16.13 17.04 -0.34
CA GLN A 177 -15.97 18.30 0.40
C GLN A 177 -16.15 18.09 1.92
N ARG A 178 -15.50 17.03 2.43
CA ARG A 178 -15.61 16.58 3.83
C ARG A 178 -14.27 16.22 4.41
N GLU A 179 -14.16 16.35 5.72
CA GLU A 179 -13.05 15.79 6.49
C GLU A 179 -13.11 14.25 6.48
N ALA A 180 -11.96 13.61 6.50
CA ALA A 180 -11.85 12.16 6.46
C ALA A 180 -12.62 11.46 7.59
N ILE A 181 -12.68 12.07 8.78
CA ILE A 181 -13.43 11.55 9.93
C ILE A 181 -14.96 11.58 9.72
N LYS A 182 -15.45 12.46 8.86
CA LYS A 182 -16.89 12.64 8.58
C LYS A 182 -17.40 11.83 7.38
N LEU A 183 -16.55 10.98 6.80
CA LEU A 183 -16.96 10.11 5.70
C LEU A 183 -18.00 9.09 6.18
N SER A 184 -19.10 8.97 5.44
CA SER A 184 -20.07 7.92 5.68
C SER A 184 -19.53 6.54 5.22
N ARG A 185 -20.10 5.46 5.76
CA ARG A 185 -19.77 4.08 5.37
C ARG A 185 -19.88 3.87 3.84
N SER A 186 -20.89 4.45 3.20
CA SER A 186 -21.09 4.41 1.75
C SER A 186 -19.99 5.19 0.99
N GLN A 187 -19.56 6.34 1.49
CA GLN A 187 -18.47 7.12 0.89
C GLN A 187 -17.13 6.37 1.01
N CYS A 188 -16.84 5.74 2.15
CA CYS A 188 -15.67 4.88 2.34
C CYS A 188 -15.66 3.72 1.32
N ALA A 189 -16.78 3.03 1.15
CA ALA A 189 -16.90 1.95 0.17
C ALA A 189 -16.69 2.43 -1.28
N ARG A 190 -17.15 3.64 -1.62
CA ARG A 190 -16.93 4.24 -2.95
C ARG A 190 -15.46 4.57 -3.20
N ILE A 191 -14.76 5.12 -2.20
CA ILE A 191 -13.31 5.35 -2.28
C ILE A 191 -12.59 4.01 -2.48
N ALA A 192 -12.88 3.02 -1.65
CA ALA A 192 -12.27 1.70 -1.74
C ALA A 192 -12.53 1.00 -3.08
N ALA A 193 -13.73 1.17 -3.66
CA ALA A 193 -14.07 0.66 -4.98
C ALA A 193 -13.22 1.26 -6.12
N CYS A 194 -12.62 2.43 -5.91
CA CYS A 194 -11.78 3.12 -6.89
C CYS A 194 -10.30 2.69 -6.83
N LEU A 195 -9.83 2.07 -5.72
CA LEU A 195 -8.42 1.73 -5.49
C LEU A 195 -7.76 0.90 -6.61
N PRO A 196 -8.42 -0.04 -7.29
CA PRO A 196 -7.78 -0.81 -8.35
C PRO A 196 -7.32 0.04 -9.55
N SER A 197 -7.91 1.21 -9.77
CA SER A 197 -7.52 2.14 -10.82
C SER A 197 -7.91 3.59 -10.47
N PRO A 198 -7.25 4.19 -9.46
CA PRO A 198 -7.67 5.46 -8.87
C PRO A 198 -7.55 6.65 -9.84
N ARG A 199 -6.73 6.52 -10.88
CA ARG A 199 -6.60 7.53 -11.93
C ARG A 199 -7.73 7.49 -12.96
N ARG A 200 -8.45 6.35 -13.04
CA ARG A 200 -9.51 6.12 -14.01
C ARG A 200 -10.90 6.20 -13.39
N TYR A 201 -11.00 5.78 -12.13
CA TYR A 201 -12.27 5.73 -11.40
C TYR A 201 -12.44 6.98 -10.55
N ASP A 202 -13.67 7.48 -10.49
CA ASP A 202 -14.02 8.68 -9.75
C ASP A 202 -15.01 8.35 -8.63
N ALA A 203 -14.63 8.66 -7.39
CA ALA A 203 -15.49 8.48 -6.22
C ALA A 203 -16.59 9.57 -6.14
N ALA A 204 -16.38 10.75 -6.73
CA ALA A 204 -17.39 11.81 -6.77
C ALA A 204 -18.51 11.48 -7.76
N ALA A 205 -18.13 11.05 -8.97
CA ALA A 205 -19.04 10.70 -10.07
C ALA A 205 -18.86 9.23 -10.47
N PRO A 206 -19.36 8.28 -9.67
CA PRO A 206 -19.11 6.85 -9.88
C PRO A 206 -19.82 6.35 -11.13
N SER A 207 -19.06 5.66 -11.99
CA SER A 207 -19.65 4.90 -13.08
C SER A 207 -20.49 3.73 -12.56
N ALA A 208 -21.34 3.14 -13.42
CA ALA A 208 -22.13 1.94 -13.06
C ALA A 208 -21.25 0.78 -12.55
N TYR A 209 -20.02 0.67 -13.04
CA TYR A 209 -19.06 -0.32 -12.52
C TYR A 209 -18.62 0.01 -11.09
N VAL A 210 -18.22 1.27 -10.83
CA VAL A 210 -17.78 1.72 -9.49
C VAL A 210 -18.93 1.59 -8.49
N SER A 211 -20.15 1.96 -8.86
CA SER A 211 -21.34 1.81 -8.00
C SER A 211 -21.57 0.35 -7.59
N ARG A 212 -21.62 -0.57 -8.57
CA ARG A 212 -21.78 -2.02 -8.27
C ARG A 212 -20.64 -2.57 -7.41
N ARG A 213 -19.39 -2.09 -7.62
CA ARG A 213 -18.25 -2.49 -6.80
C ARG A 213 -18.37 -1.93 -5.40
N ALA A 214 -18.80 -0.69 -5.22
CA ALA A 214 -19.03 -0.08 -3.91
C ALA A 214 -20.12 -0.84 -3.11
N ASP A 215 -21.22 -1.23 -3.77
CA ASP A 215 -22.25 -2.07 -3.16
C ASP A 215 -21.70 -3.45 -2.74
N TRP A 216 -20.82 -4.02 -3.55
CA TRP A 216 -20.14 -5.26 -3.17
C TRP A 216 -19.21 -5.05 -1.95
N VAL A 217 -18.43 -3.95 -1.93
CA VAL A 217 -17.58 -3.60 -0.78
C VAL A 217 -18.43 -3.44 0.49
N LEU A 218 -19.56 -2.73 0.41
CA LEU A 218 -20.48 -2.58 1.55
C LEU A 218 -20.97 -3.91 2.11
N ARG A 219 -21.31 -4.85 1.21
CA ARG A 219 -21.69 -6.21 1.65
C ARG A 219 -20.54 -6.93 2.33
N GLN A 220 -19.31 -6.83 1.78
CA GLN A 220 -18.14 -7.44 2.41
C GLN A 220 -17.81 -6.81 3.78
N MET A 221 -17.92 -5.49 3.91
CA MET A 221 -17.78 -4.80 5.21
C MET A 221 -18.77 -5.32 6.26
N ASN A 222 -20.01 -5.63 5.84
CA ASN A 222 -21.00 -6.21 6.75
C ASN A 222 -20.68 -7.66 7.13
N ASN A 223 -20.16 -8.44 6.19
CA ASN A 223 -19.75 -9.84 6.44
C ASN A 223 -18.55 -9.93 7.39
N LEU A 224 -17.60 -9.00 7.26
CA LEU A 224 -16.39 -8.97 8.09
C LEU A 224 -16.66 -8.48 9.52
N GLY A 225 -17.67 -7.63 9.72
CA GLY A 225 -17.93 -7.00 11.02
C GLY A 225 -16.79 -6.07 11.46
N ASP A 226 -16.63 -5.87 12.76
CA ASP A 226 -15.65 -4.95 13.35
C ASP A 226 -14.30 -5.64 13.59
N ILE A 227 -13.65 -6.07 12.51
CA ILE A 227 -12.37 -6.81 12.58
C ILE A 227 -11.15 -5.91 12.78
N PHE A 228 -11.27 -4.60 12.58
CA PHE A 228 -10.15 -3.68 12.72
C PHE A 228 -10.36 -2.79 13.96
N PRO A 229 -9.38 -2.76 14.90
CA PRO A 229 -9.50 -1.96 16.11
C PRO A 229 -9.45 -0.47 15.76
N THR A 230 -10.61 0.15 15.71
CA THR A 230 -10.73 1.61 15.64
C THR A 230 -10.93 2.12 17.05
N LYS A 231 -10.00 2.93 17.56
CA LYS A 231 -10.27 3.67 18.79
C LYS A 231 -11.45 4.59 18.50
N GLU A 232 -12.54 4.42 19.23
CA GLU A 232 -13.60 5.42 19.21
C GLU A 232 -13.03 6.77 19.63
N PRO A 233 -13.47 7.88 19.00
CA PRO A 233 -12.96 9.21 19.29
C PRO A 233 -13.24 9.69 20.71
#